data_d785cc49c78678810b599ed1d2cca47c
#
_entry.id   d785cc49c78678810b599ed1d2cca47c
#
_cell.length_a   1.000
_cell.length_b   1.000
_cell.length_c   1.000
_cell.angle_alpha   90.00
_cell.angle_beta   90.00
_cell.angle_gamma   90.00
#
_symmetry.space_group_name_H-M   'P 1'
#
loop_
_entity.id
_entity.type
_entity.pdbx_description
1 polymer ?
#
loop_
_entity_poly.entity_id
_entity_poly.type
_entity_poly.pdbx_seq_one_letter_code
_entity_poly.pdbx_strand_id
1 'polypeptide(L)'
;MQAEGEQAFSLRTLVKSRLFWLFMVMMLCAGASEQAVSQWSSAFAEQGLGVSKTVGDLAGPMAFAAMMGVSRLIFGKYSEKLNLNRYMAVCAALCVGAYLCIVFVPSPVLSLLGCAVCGFSVGIFWPGTFSRASASIRGGGTQMFALLALAGDLGCAGGPTLAGLVSDACGGALRAGILAAIIFPLLMLLCILLVRKQRGA
;
A
#
# COMPACT_ATOMS: atom_id res chain seq x y z
N MET A 1 6.98 -8.56 -28.21
CA MET A 1 8.30 -8.69 -28.80
C MET A 1 9.30 -8.46 -27.70
N GLN A 2 9.94 -9.51 -27.17
CA GLN A 2 11.07 -9.39 -26.26
C GLN A 2 12.25 -8.91 -27.09
N ALA A 3 12.93 -7.86 -26.63
CA ALA A 3 14.20 -7.46 -27.25
C ALA A 3 15.20 -8.60 -27.00
N GLU A 4 15.59 -9.26 -28.08
CA GLU A 4 16.64 -10.27 -28.10
C GLU A 4 17.94 -9.60 -27.64
N GLY A 5 18.48 -10.04 -26.49
CA GLY A 5 19.83 -9.67 -26.06
C GLY A 5 20.06 -9.28 -24.59
N GLU A 6 19.04 -8.97 -23.79
CA GLU A 6 19.27 -8.75 -22.35
C GLU A 6 19.23 -10.08 -21.59
N GLN A 7 20.39 -10.57 -21.21
CA GLN A 7 20.48 -11.72 -20.30
C GLN A 7 19.76 -11.37 -18.98
N ALA A 8 18.68 -12.11 -18.67
CA ALA A 8 17.98 -11.96 -17.40
C ALA A 8 18.96 -12.20 -16.26
N PHE A 9 18.94 -11.33 -15.25
CA PHE A 9 19.76 -11.51 -14.07
C PHE A 9 19.44 -12.85 -13.39
N SER A 10 20.50 -13.58 -13.00
CA SER A 10 20.36 -14.74 -12.13
C SER A 10 19.71 -14.32 -10.80
N LEU A 11 18.87 -15.20 -10.21
CA LEU A 11 18.32 -15.01 -8.87
C LEU A 11 19.38 -14.59 -7.85
N ARG A 12 20.57 -15.17 -7.93
CA ARG A 12 21.71 -14.80 -7.06
C ARG A 12 22.12 -13.34 -7.19
N THR A 13 22.03 -12.78 -8.38
CA THR A 13 22.38 -11.38 -8.65
C THR A 13 21.30 -10.45 -8.10
N LEU A 14 20.03 -10.79 -8.26
CA LEU A 14 18.91 -10.04 -7.70
C LEU A 14 18.96 -9.98 -6.17
N VAL A 15 19.13 -11.12 -5.51
CA VAL A 15 19.16 -11.21 -4.04
C VAL A 15 20.38 -10.48 -3.42
N LYS A 16 21.48 -10.31 -4.15
CA LYS A 16 22.62 -9.50 -3.69
C LYS A 16 22.38 -7.99 -3.80
N SER A 17 21.37 -7.54 -4.54
CA SER A 17 21.06 -6.12 -4.74
C SER A 17 20.32 -5.53 -3.54
N ARG A 18 20.91 -4.53 -2.87
CA ARG A 18 20.24 -3.78 -1.80
C ARG A 18 18.97 -3.08 -2.31
N LEU A 19 19.00 -2.62 -3.56
CA LEU A 19 17.88 -1.96 -4.19
C LEU A 19 16.70 -2.92 -4.41
N PHE A 20 16.97 -4.18 -4.76
CA PHE A 20 15.96 -5.22 -4.87
C PHE A 20 15.22 -5.46 -3.54
N TRP A 21 15.96 -5.59 -2.45
CA TRP A 21 15.36 -5.74 -1.11
C TRP A 21 14.53 -4.53 -0.68
N LEU A 22 14.96 -3.33 -1.09
CA LEU A 22 14.16 -2.13 -0.82
C LEU A 22 12.82 -2.17 -1.54
N PHE A 23 12.78 -2.63 -2.80
CA PHE A 23 11.52 -2.84 -3.52
C PHE A 23 10.70 -4.00 -2.95
N MET A 24 11.31 -5.05 -2.43
CA MET A 24 10.62 -6.13 -1.71
C MET A 24 9.87 -5.59 -0.48
N VAL A 25 10.55 -4.77 0.33
CA VAL A 25 9.93 -4.09 1.48
C VAL A 25 8.83 -3.15 1.05
N MET A 26 9.02 -2.38 -0.04
CA MET A 26 7.97 -1.50 -0.58
C MET A 26 6.73 -2.29 -1.01
N MET A 27 6.89 -3.44 -1.68
CA MET A 27 5.76 -4.29 -2.08
C MET A 27 5.04 -4.89 -0.86
N LEU A 28 5.78 -5.38 0.13
CA LEU A 28 5.19 -5.86 1.38
C LEU A 28 4.39 -4.74 2.06
N CYS A 29 4.96 -3.54 2.17
CA CYS A 29 4.27 -2.39 2.75
C CYS A 29 3.04 -1.97 1.92
N ALA A 30 3.09 -2.09 0.58
CA ALA A 30 1.97 -1.79 -0.29
C ALA A 30 0.78 -2.71 0.00
N GLY A 31 0.99 -4.03 0.00
CA GLY A 31 -0.04 -5.00 0.31
C GLY A 31 -0.58 -4.88 1.74
N ALA A 32 0.31 -4.71 2.72
CA ALA A 32 -0.08 -4.56 4.12
C ALA A 32 -0.89 -3.28 4.38
N SER A 33 -0.49 -2.13 3.80
CA SER A 33 -1.22 -0.87 3.95
C SER A 33 -2.60 -0.90 3.29
N GLU A 34 -2.72 -1.63 2.18
CA GLU A 34 -3.99 -1.80 1.46
C GLU A 34 -4.96 -2.67 2.27
N GLN A 35 -4.51 -3.87 2.65
CA GLN A 35 -5.38 -4.88 3.23
C GLN A 35 -5.71 -4.64 4.70
N ALA A 36 -4.82 -3.99 5.48
CA ALA A 36 -5.11 -3.68 6.88
C ALA A 36 -6.34 -2.78 7.05
N VAL A 37 -6.56 -1.81 6.17
CA VAL A 37 -7.75 -0.93 6.21
C VAL A 37 -8.91 -1.56 5.45
N SER A 38 -8.68 -2.13 4.27
CA SER A 38 -9.73 -2.69 3.43
C SER A 38 -10.54 -3.78 4.13
N GLN A 39 -9.86 -4.73 4.79
CA GLN A 39 -10.53 -5.85 5.48
C GLN A 39 -11.27 -5.44 6.75
N TRP A 40 -10.76 -4.42 7.46
CA TRP A 40 -11.38 -3.98 8.72
C TRP A 40 -12.37 -2.83 8.55
N SER A 41 -12.47 -2.24 7.35
CA SER A 41 -13.34 -1.07 7.10
C SER A 41 -14.83 -1.34 7.32
N SER A 42 -15.31 -2.54 7.00
CA SER A 42 -16.70 -2.96 7.24
C SER A 42 -17.00 -3.09 8.73
N ALA A 43 -16.16 -3.85 9.46
CA ALA A 43 -16.32 -4.01 10.91
C ALA A 43 -16.21 -2.67 11.64
N PHE A 44 -15.34 -1.79 11.17
CA PHE A 44 -15.18 -0.44 11.71
C PHE A 44 -16.44 0.41 11.47
N ALA A 45 -17.05 0.34 10.29
CA ALA A 45 -18.29 1.05 9.97
C ALA A 45 -19.45 0.52 10.83
N GLU A 46 -19.59 -0.78 10.99
CA GLU A 46 -20.63 -1.42 11.80
C GLU A 46 -20.50 -1.03 13.28
N GLN A 47 -19.31 -1.18 13.86
CA GLN A 47 -19.08 -0.90 15.30
C GLN A 47 -19.02 0.60 15.61
N GLY A 48 -18.50 1.41 14.68
CA GLY A 48 -18.31 2.85 14.91
C GLY A 48 -19.50 3.72 14.53
N LEU A 49 -20.38 3.25 13.62
CA LEU A 49 -21.48 4.04 13.07
C LEU A 49 -22.85 3.61 13.57
N GLY A 50 -22.99 2.41 14.16
CA GLY A 50 -24.30 1.85 14.47
C GLY A 50 -25.18 1.64 13.23
N VAL A 51 -24.60 1.63 12.02
CA VAL A 51 -25.33 1.35 10.77
C VAL A 51 -25.55 -0.15 10.62
N SER A 52 -26.57 -0.51 9.83
CA SER A 52 -26.80 -1.92 9.53
C SER A 52 -25.56 -2.53 8.85
N LYS A 53 -25.31 -3.82 9.10
CA LYS A 53 -24.20 -4.57 8.49
C LYS A 53 -24.10 -4.36 6.97
N THR A 54 -25.25 -4.42 6.29
CA THR A 54 -25.34 -4.21 4.84
C THR A 54 -24.81 -2.84 4.41
N VAL A 55 -25.14 -1.78 5.15
CA VAL A 55 -24.65 -0.42 4.85
C VAL A 55 -23.16 -0.31 5.19
N GLY A 56 -22.70 -0.92 6.27
CA GLY A 56 -21.27 -0.96 6.64
C GLY A 56 -20.41 -1.66 5.61
N ASP A 57 -20.86 -2.83 5.13
CA ASP A 57 -20.17 -3.62 4.09
C ASP A 57 -20.10 -2.88 2.75
N LEU A 58 -21.13 -2.09 2.41
CA LEU A 58 -21.15 -1.31 1.16
C LEU A 58 -20.37 0.00 1.28
N ALA A 59 -20.57 0.78 2.34
CA ALA A 59 -20.04 2.13 2.42
C ALA A 59 -18.51 2.17 2.58
N GLY A 60 -17.94 1.38 3.48
CA GLY A 60 -16.50 1.35 3.74
C GLY A 60 -15.69 0.74 2.60
N PRO A 61 -15.86 -0.57 2.32
CA PRO A 61 -15.11 -1.29 1.29
C PRO A 61 -15.34 -0.74 -0.12
N MET A 62 -16.59 -0.35 -0.45
CA MET A 62 -16.91 0.19 -1.77
C MET A 62 -16.26 1.55 -2.01
N ALA A 63 -16.31 2.47 -1.04
CA ALA A 63 -15.65 3.77 -1.16
C ALA A 63 -14.13 3.61 -1.27
N PHE A 64 -13.53 2.71 -0.47
CA PHE A 64 -12.12 2.36 -0.57
C PHE A 64 -11.76 1.86 -1.98
N ALA A 65 -12.48 0.85 -2.49
CA ALA A 65 -12.21 0.26 -3.79
C ALA A 65 -12.43 1.24 -4.95
N ALA A 66 -13.49 2.05 -4.90
CA ALA A 66 -13.76 3.07 -5.90
C ALA A 66 -12.65 4.11 -5.98
N MET A 67 -12.20 4.61 -4.83
CA MET A 67 -11.11 5.59 -4.77
C MET A 67 -9.76 5.01 -5.16
N MET A 68 -9.51 3.74 -4.86
CA MET A 68 -8.34 3.01 -5.36
C MET A 68 -8.38 2.91 -6.89
N GLY A 69 -9.53 2.59 -7.47
CA GLY A 69 -9.74 2.58 -8.92
C GLY A 69 -9.46 3.96 -9.55
N VAL A 70 -9.98 5.04 -8.96
CA VAL A 70 -9.72 6.43 -9.41
C VAL A 70 -8.22 6.74 -9.41
N SER A 71 -7.50 6.38 -8.34
CA SER A 71 -6.04 6.58 -8.26
C SER A 71 -5.31 5.85 -9.39
N ARG A 72 -5.68 4.61 -9.68
CA ARG A 72 -5.10 3.81 -10.77
C ARG A 72 -5.39 4.39 -12.14
N LEU A 73 -6.62 4.90 -12.36
CA LEU A 73 -6.99 5.59 -13.61
C LEU A 73 -6.19 6.88 -13.81
N ILE A 74 -6.02 7.69 -12.76
CA ILE A 74 -5.21 8.91 -12.81
C ILE A 74 -3.77 8.56 -13.16
N PHE A 75 -3.20 7.56 -12.50
CA PHE A 75 -1.84 7.12 -12.82
C PHE A 75 -1.73 6.60 -14.26
N GLY A 76 -2.65 5.75 -14.71
CA GLY A 76 -2.64 5.23 -16.08
C GLY A 76 -2.71 6.33 -17.14
N LYS A 77 -3.55 7.36 -16.90
CA LYS A 77 -3.74 8.47 -17.85
C LYS A 77 -2.58 9.47 -17.86
N TYR A 78 -1.98 9.74 -16.70
CA TYR A 78 -1.01 10.81 -16.53
C TYR A 78 0.40 10.33 -16.17
N SER A 79 0.68 9.02 -16.26
CA SER A 79 1.96 8.41 -15.87
C SER A 79 3.18 9.07 -16.51
N GLU A 80 3.08 9.50 -17.77
CA GLU A 80 4.17 10.17 -18.49
C GLU A 80 4.45 11.60 -18.01
N LYS A 81 3.42 12.29 -17.48
CA LYS A 81 3.51 13.68 -17.01
C LYS A 81 3.80 13.79 -15.52
N LEU A 82 3.50 12.74 -14.75
CA LEU A 82 3.66 12.72 -13.30
C LEU A 82 5.07 12.32 -12.89
N ASN A 83 5.66 13.09 -11.99
CA ASN A 83 6.85 12.63 -11.30
C ASN A 83 6.47 11.52 -10.32
N LEU A 84 6.65 10.26 -10.75
CA LEU A 84 6.23 9.07 -9.99
C LEU A 84 6.73 9.08 -8.55
N ASN A 85 7.98 9.54 -8.30
CA ASN A 85 8.55 9.61 -6.96
C ASN A 85 7.78 10.56 -6.05
N ARG A 86 7.43 11.75 -6.58
CA ARG A 86 6.67 12.74 -5.82
C ARG A 86 5.24 12.26 -5.60
N TYR A 87 4.62 11.68 -6.62
CA TYR A 87 3.27 11.17 -6.53
C TYR A 87 3.15 10.07 -5.49
N MET A 88 4.04 9.06 -5.52
CA MET A 88 4.08 8.00 -4.52
C MET A 88 4.34 8.53 -3.11
N ALA A 89 5.25 9.51 -2.94
CA ALA A 89 5.54 10.10 -1.63
C ALA A 89 4.34 10.88 -1.06
N VAL A 90 3.65 11.65 -1.91
CA VAL A 90 2.41 12.34 -1.50
C VAL A 90 1.33 11.34 -1.12
N CYS A 91 1.12 10.29 -1.92
CA CYS A 91 0.17 9.24 -1.60
C CYS A 91 0.54 8.50 -0.30
N ALA A 92 1.83 8.23 -0.04
CA ALA A 92 2.26 7.61 1.21
C ALA A 92 2.00 8.52 2.43
N ALA A 93 2.25 9.82 2.31
CA ALA A 93 1.93 10.79 3.37
C ALA A 93 0.41 10.91 3.59
N LEU A 94 -0.38 10.93 2.51
CA LEU A 94 -1.85 10.91 2.60
C LEU A 94 -2.36 9.62 3.25
N CYS A 95 -1.75 8.48 2.95
CA CYS A 95 -2.08 7.20 3.57
C CYS A 95 -1.86 7.25 5.09
N VAL A 96 -0.71 7.77 5.54
CA VAL A 96 -0.45 7.99 6.97
C VAL A 96 -1.51 8.90 7.59
N GLY A 97 -1.83 10.02 6.95
CA GLY A 97 -2.89 10.94 7.39
C GLY A 97 -4.26 10.27 7.46
N ALA A 98 -4.60 9.42 6.49
CA ALA A 98 -5.85 8.64 6.48
C ALA A 98 -5.92 7.67 7.66
N TYR A 99 -4.84 6.94 7.95
CA TYR A 99 -4.75 6.07 9.13
C TYR A 99 -4.95 6.84 10.43
N LEU A 100 -4.30 7.99 10.58
CA LEU A 100 -4.48 8.87 11.76
C LEU A 100 -5.92 9.38 11.86
N CYS A 101 -6.53 9.75 10.74
CA CYS A 101 -7.93 10.17 10.69
C CYS A 101 -8.86 9.04 11.15
N ILE A 102 -8.69 7.82 10.64
CA ILE A 102 -9.49 6.66 11.01
C ILE A 102 -9.38 6.37 12.52
N VAL A 103 -8.17 6.47 13.08
CA VAL A 103 -7.92 6.11 14.49
C VAL A 103 -8.37 7.18 15.47
N PHE A 104 -8.05 8.45 15.22
CA PHE A 104 -8.18 9.51 16.21
C PHE A 104 -9.44 10.37 16.07
N VAL A 105 -10.06 10.40 14.89
CA VAL A 105 -11.27 11.20 14.71
C VAL A 105 -12.49 10.46 15.25
N PRO A 106 -13.25 11.04 16.19
CA PRO A 106 -14.40 10.37 16.78
C PRO A 106 -15.66 10.38 15.88
N SER A 107 -15.59 11.02 14.72
CA SER A 107 -16.69 11.09 13.76
C SER A 107 -16.64 9.90 12.80
N PRO A 108 -17.71 9.09 12.79
CA PRO A 108 -17.80 7.95 11.89
C PRO A 108 -17.71 8.33 10.40
N VAL A 109 -18.35 9.44 10.01
CA VAL A 109 -18.32 9.93 8.62
C VAL A 109 -16.89 10.30 8.20
N LEU A 110 -16.14 10.99 9.06
CA LEU A 110 -14.75 11.35 8.78
C LEU A 110 -13.84 10.12 8.74
N SER A 111 -14.11 9.12 9.56
CA SER A 111 -13.39 7.85 9.52
C SER A 111 -13.64 7.09 8.21
N LEU A 112 -14.87 7.07 7.70
CA LEU A 112 -15.18 6.51 6.38
C LEU A 112 -14.53 7.29 5.24
N LEU A 113 -14.50 8.62 5.32
CA LEU A 113 -13.72 9.44 4.39
C LEU A 113 -12.23 9.11 4.48
N GLY A 114 -11.71 8.85 5.68
CA GLY A 114 -10.37 8.34 5.89
C GLY A 114 -10.12 7.02 5.15
N CYS A 115 -11.07 6.07 5.20
CA CYS A 115 -10.99 4.82 4.43
C CYS A 115 -10.94 5.08 2.91
N ALA A 116 -11.77 5.99 2.41
CA ALA A 116 -11.77 6.37 0.99
C ALA A 116 -10.45 7.02 0.56
N VAL A 117 -9.90 7.93 1.37
CA VAL A 117 -8.58 8.57 1.13
C VAL A 117 -7.46 7.53 1.21
N CYS A 118 -7.55 6.57 2.14
CA CYS A 118 -6.62 5.45 2.20
C CYS A 118 -6.65 4.64 0.90
N GLY A 119 -7.83 4.27 0.41
CA GLY A 119 -8.00 3.57 -0.87
C GLY A 119 -7.35 4.31 -2.04
N PHE A 120 -7.61 5.63 -2.16
CA PHE A 120 -6.93 6.47 -3.16
C PHE A 120 -5.42 6.40 -3.04
N SER A 121 -4.91 6.50 -1.82
CA SER A 121 -3.47 6.58 -1.55
C SER A 121 -2.75 5.28 -1.89
N VAL A 122 -3.29 4.13 -1.51
CA VAL A 122 -2.67 2.82 -1.76
C VAL A 122 -2.75 2.38 -3.22
N GLY A 123 -3.67 2.95 -4.00
CA GLY A 123 -3.89 2.59 -5.40
C GLY A 123 -2.64 2.67 -6.27
N ILE A 124 -1.70 3.59 -5.97
CA ILE A 124 -0.43 3.73 -6.70
C ILE A 124 0.69 2.83 -6.20
N PHE A 125 0.60 2.25 -4.99
CA PHE A 125 1.75 1.59 -4.37
C PHE A 125 2.22 0.37 -5.16
N TRP A 126 1.31 -0.50 -5.59
CA TRP A 126 1.65 -1.65 -6.42
C TRP A 126 2.19 -1.24 -7.80
N PRO A 127 1.42 -0.56 -8.66
CA PRO A 127 1.88 -0.23 -10.00
C PRO A 127 3.08 0.71 -9.98
N GLY A 128 3.14 1.64 -9.03
CA GLY A 128 4.27 2.54 -8.87
C GLY A 128 5.56 1.81 -8.46
N THR A 129 5.48 0.84 -7.55
CA THR A 129 6.65 0.05 -7.13
C THR A 129 7.14 -0.83 -8.26
N PHE A 130 6.25 -1.51 -9.00
CA PHE A 130 6.63 -2.29 -10.19
C PHE A 130 7.29 -1.42 -11.26
N SER A 131 6.69 -0.28 -11.58
CA SER A 131 7.24 0.66 -12.56
C SER A 131 8.65 1.16 -12.16
N ARG A 132 8.85 1.46 -10.88
CA ARG A 132 10.15 1.88 -10.38
C ARG A 132 11.17 0.76 -10.36
N ALA A 133 10.79 -0.44 -9.96
CA ALA A 133 11.67 -1.60 -9.95
C ALA A 133 12.15 -1.92 -11.35
N SER A 134 11.25 -1.94 -12.34
CA SER A 134 11.56 -2.14 -13.75
C SER A 134 12.55 -1.09 -14.29
N ALA A 135 12.31 0.18 -13.99
CA ALA A 135 13.17 1.28 -14.43
C ALA A 135 14.54 1.33 -13.74
N SER A 136 14.67 0.70 -12.56
CA SER A 136 15.88 0.76 -11.72
C SER A 136 16.75 -0.48 -11.83
N ILE A 137 16.16 -1.64 -12.06
CA ILE A 137 16.83 -2.95 -12.14
C ILE A 137 16.60 -3.49 -13.55
N ARG A 138 17.38 -2.97 -14.51
CA ARG A 138 17.35 -3.46 -15.89
C ARG A 138 17.83 -4.92 -15.91
N GLY A 139 17.13 -5.80 -16.61
CA GLY A 139 17.45 -7.23 -16.65
C GLY A 139 16.85 -8.06 -15.49
N GLY A 140 16.03 -7.47 -14.60
CA GLY A 140 15.36 -8.21 -13.51
C GLY A 140 14.37 -9.27 -13.99
N GLY A 141 13.79 -9.09 -15.17
CA GLY A 141 12.93 -10.07 -15.84
C GLY A 141 11.72 -10.51 -15.04
N THR A 142 11.08 -11.58 -15.48
CA THR A 142 9.87 -12.16 -14.85
C THR A 142 10.11 -12.59 -13.39
N GLN A 143 11.33 -13.07 -13.09
CA GLN A 143 11.68 -13.52 -11.73
C GLN A 143 11.60 -12.38 -10.70
N MET A 144 12.06 -11.20 -11.05
CA MET A 144 11.96 -10.02 -10.17
C MET A 144 10.50 -9.67 -9.89
N PHE A 145 9.67 -9.63 -10.92
CA PHE A 145 8.25 -9.29 -10.75
C PHE A 145 7.51 -10.35 -9.91
N ALA A 146 7.80 -11.64 -10.12
CA ALA A 146 7.20 -12.72 -9.33
C ALA A 146 7.54 -12.60 -7.83
N LEU A 147 8.82 -12.33 -7.51
CA LEU A 147 9.25 -12.15 -6.12
C LEU A 147 8.66 -10.89 -5.49
N LEU A 148 8.59 -9.79 -6.25
CA LEU A 148 7.93 -8.57 -5.77
C LEU A 148 6.44 -8.80 -5.51
N ALA A 149 5.73 -9.52 -6.40
CA ALA A 149 4.33 -9.87 -6.18
C ALA A 149 4.17 -10.73 -4.93
N LEU A 150 5.01 -11.76 -4.76
CA LEU A 150 5.01 -12.59 -3.55
C LEU A 150 5.20 -11.76 -2.27
N ALA A 151 6.11 -10.79 -2.28
CA ALA A 151 6.29 -9.89 -1.13
C ALA A 151 5.03 -9.05 -0.86
N GLY A 152 4.35 -8.60 -1.91
CA GLY A 152 3.08 -7.89 -1.79
C GLY A 152 1.98 -8.77 -1.19
N ASP A 153 1.86 -10.01 -1.66
CA ASP A 153 0.87 -10.97 -1.14
C ASP A 153 1.14 -11.33 0.34
N LEU A 154 2.42 -11.47 0.72
CA LEU A 154 2.79 -11.62 2.14
C LEU A 154 2.38 -10.38 2.96
N GLY A 155 2.49 -9.19 2.40
CA GLY A 155 1.98 -7.96 3.00
C GLY A 155 0.46 -7.97 3.15
N CYS A 156 -0.26 -8.41 2.10
CA CYS A 156 -1.72 -8.53 2.12
C CYS A 156 -2.22 -9.48 3.24
N ALA A 157 -1.49 -10.53 3.54
CA ALA A 157 -1.78 -11.40 4.68
C ALA A 157 -1.31 -10.79 6.01
N GLY A 158 -0.10 -10.24 6.05
CA GLY A 158 0.54 -9.75 7.28
C GLY A 158 -0.10 -8.49 7.85
N GLY A 159 -0.56 -7.57 7.00
CA GLY A 159 -1.19 -6.31 7.44
C GLY A 159 -2.43 -6.53 8.31
N PRO A 160 -3.47 -7.19 7.79
CA PRO A 160 -4.66 -7.51 8.58
C PRO A 160 -4.39 -8.40 9.80
N THR A 161 -3.45 -9.34 9.67
CA THR A 161 -3.05 -10.22 10.77
C THR A 161 -2.46 -9.41 11.92
N LEU A 162 -1.53 -8.48 11.64
CA LEU A 162 -0.99 -7.57 12.67
C LEU A 162 -2.09 -6.74 13.32
N ALA A 163 -2.97 -6.16 12.50
CA ALA A 163 -4.07 -5.34 13.00
C ALA A 163 -5.02 -6.16 13.89
N GLY A 164 -5.35 -7.40 13.49
CA GLY A 164 -6.18 -8.30 14.29
C GLY A 164 -5.54 -8.68 15.60
N LEU A 165 -4.30 -9.15 15.61
CA LEU A 165 -3.57 -9.55 16.80
C LEU A 165 -3.45 -8.41 17.83
N VAL A 166 -3.13 -7.19 17.36
CA VAL A 166 -3.06 -6.03 18.25
C VAL A 166 -4.45 -5.63 18.77
N SER A 167 -5.47 -5.69 17.90
CA SER A 167 -6.86 -5.44 18.33
C SER A 167 -7.27 -6.39 19.44
N ASP A 168 -7.03 -7.70 19.28
CA ASP A 168 -7.37 -8.72 20.27
C ASP A 168 -6.61 -8.51 21.59
N ALA A 169 -5.32 -8.23 21.51
CA ALA A 169 -4.50 -7.91 22.68
C ALA A 169 -4.96 -6.65 23.44
N CYS A 170 -5.63 -5.72 22.73
CA CYS A 170 -6.20 -4.49 23.29
C CYS A 170 -7.71 -4.62 23.61
N GLY A 171 -8.20 -5.83 23.88
CA GLY A 171 -9.60 -6.06 24.28
C GLY A 171 -10.62 -5.86 23.14
N GLY A 172 -10.23 -6.12 21.90
CA GLY A 172 -11.08 -5.98 20.71
C GLY A 172 -11.12 -4.56 20.12
N ALA A 173 -10.21 -3.68 20.55
CA ALA A 173 -10.14 -2.31 20.07
C ALA A 173 -9.57 -2.24 18.65
N LEU A 174 -10.42 -2.25 17.61
CA LEU A 174 -10.01 -2.17 16.19
C LEU A 174 -9.14 -0.95 15.88
N ARG A 175 -9.37 0.18 16.56
CA ARG A 175 -8.54 1.39 16.42
C ARG A 175 -7.08 1.14 16.78
N ALA A 176 -6.81 0.33 17.83
CA ALA A 176 -5.46 -0.02 18.23
C ALA A 176 -4.76 -0.88 17.16
N GLY A 177 -5.49 -1.82 16.56
CA GLY A 177 -5.01 -2.64 15.47
C GLY A 177 -4.65 -1.82 14.22
N ILE A 178 -5.53 -0.92 13.80
CA ILE A 178 -5.28 -0.01 12.66
C ILE A 178 -4.11 0.92 12.96
N LEU A 179 -3.99 1.42 14.20
CA LEU A 179 -2.86 2.26 14.62
C LEU A 179 -1.53 1.50 14.52
N ALA A 180 -1.49 0.24 14.93
CA ALA A 180 -0.28 -0.58 14.81
C ALA A 180 0.12 -0.78 13.33
N ALA A 181 -0.87 -0.95 12.44
CA ALA A 181 -0.62 -1.12 11.02
C ALA A 181 -0.11 0.15 10.31
N ILE A 182 -0.12 1.32 10.97
CA ILE A 182 0.45 2.58 10.40
C ILE A 182 1.95 2.46 10.11
N ILE A 183 2.62 1.49 10.69
CA ILE A 183 4.04 1.21 10.43
C ILE A 183 4.29 0.94 8.94
N PHE A 184 3.34 0.30 8.24
CA PHE A 184 3.50 -0.05 6.83
C PHE A 184 3.52 1.18 5.91
N PRO A 185 2.56 2.12 5.94
CA PRO A 185 2.65 3.32 5.13
C PRO A 185 3.80 4.24 5.55
N LEU A 186 4.23 4.25 6.82
CA LEU A 186 5.43 4.96 7.26
C LEU A 186 6.70 4.36 6.65
N LEU A 187 6.86 3.03 6.70
CA LEU A 187 7.97 2.34 6.06
C LEU A 187 7.94 2.52 4.53
N MET A 188 6.75 2.50 3.92
CA MET A 188 6.60 2.80 2.50
C MET A 188 7.14 4.19 2.15
N LEU A 189 6.75 5.21 2.91
CA LEU A 189 7.25 6.58 2.73
C LEU A 189 8.77 6.65 2.87
N LEU A 190 9.32 6.03 3.92
CA LEU A 190 10.76 5.97 4.15
C LEU A 190 11.49 5.31 2.98
N CYS A 191 11.01 4.15 2.50
CA CYS A 191 11.60 3.44 1.37
C CYS A 191 11.57 4.29 0.09
N ILE A 192 10.48 5.01 -0.19
CA ILE A 192 10.38 5.92 -1.34
C ILE A 192 11.47 7.01 -1.27
N LEU A 193 11.70 7.58 -0.09
CA LEU A 193 12.72 8.60 0.12
C LEU A 193 14.14 8.04 -0.04
N LEU A 194 14.41 6.83 0.46
CA LEU A 194 15.69 6.15 0.32
C LEU A 194 16.02 5.81 -1.14
N VAL A 195 15.03 5.28 -1.89
CA VAL A 195 15.21 5.00 -3.33
C VAL A 195 15.48 6.29 -4.12
N ARG A 196 14.89 7.42 -3.73
CA ARG A 196 15.15 8.72 -4.34
C ARG A 196 16.59 9.16 -4.14
N LYS A 197 17.14 8.98 -2.92
CA LYS A 197 18.52 9.39 -2.58
C LYS A 197 19.57 8.61 -3.36
N GLN A 198 19.35 7.31 -3.61
CA GLN A 198 20.30 6.46 -4.35
C GLN A 198 20.42 6.83 -5.85
N ARG A 199 19.49 7.60 -6.42
CA ARG A 199 19.56 8.09 -7.81
C ARG A 199 20.17 9.48 -7.95
N GLY A 200 20.38 10.19 -6.84
CA GLY A 200 20.97 11.54 -6.82
C GLY A 200 22.43 11.56 -6.37
N ALA A 201 22.97 10.39 -6.01
CA ALA A 201 24.38 10.16 -5.73
C ALA A 201 25.03 9.37 -6.87
#